data_2ded75fed79768fc2b020d89ab3d2ea1
#
_entry.id   2ded75fed79768fc2b020d89ab3d2ea1
#
_cell.length_a   1.000
_cell.length_b   1.000
_cell.length_c   1.000
_cell.angle_alpha   90.00
_cell.angle_beta   90.00
_cell.angle_gamma   90.00
#
_symmetry.space_group_name_H-M   'P 1'
#
loop_
_entity.id
_entity.type
_entity.pdbx_description
1 polymer ?
#
loop_
_entity_poly.entity_id
_entity_poly.type
_entity_poly.pdbx_seq_one_letter_code
_entity_poly.pdbx_strand_id
1 'polypeptide(L)'
;MKTLSTSNFAARFLTAVALVALLAWPMDAEAQFFKKKENRYTDPYKGFTEEAYMDMDFLPNISTPEVHKKAKSGVKKTIRALAEQLKNKVTVDLVRDDEVVLVTFPTDDLFLPNDTMLTTEGTALLAPLLPHMKNPMMYKIVLAVHTDDTGSELYRDELSTARLNSVYDWFMLAVESGQIQENLIIIPFAMSSTMPLADNNTRDNRALNRRLEVYFIPGPQLIDEAYKGQLK
;
A
#
# COMPACT_ATOMS: atom_id res chain seq x y z
N MET A 1 -22.10 -1.13 -80.38
CA MET A 1 -21.58 -0.81 -79.07
C MET A 1 -22.38 -1.57 -78.03
N LYS A 2 -21.89 -2.63 -77.50
CA LYS A 2 -22.46 -3.36 -76.34
C LYS A 2 -21.27 -3.72 -75.44
N THR A 3 -21.19 -3.11 -74.28
CA THR A 3 -20.23 -3.35 -73.23
C THR A 3 -20.52 -4.70 -72.55
N LEU A 4 -19.58 -5.62 -72.57
CA LEU A 4 -19.65 -6.87 -71.85
C LEU A 4 -19.27 -6.67 -70.37
N SER A 5 -20.15 -7.13 -69.50
CA SER A 5 -20.02 -7.10 -68.09
C SER A 5 -18.98 -8.15 -67.61
N THR A 6 -17.96 -7.67 -66.87
CA THR A 6 -16.85 -8.47 -66.29
C THR A 6 -17.13 -8.87 -64.83
N SER A 7 -18.35 -9.29 -64.47
CA SER A 7 -18.70 -9.47 -63.04
C SER A 7 -18.79 -10.91 -62.52
N ASN A 8 -18.39 -11.94 -63.28
CA ASN A 8 -18.57 -13.33 -62.84
C ASN A 8 -17.29 -14.16 -62.64
N PHE A 9 -16.10 -13.57 -62.70
CA PHE A 9 -14.88 -14.33 -62.52
C PHE A 9 -14.27 -14.20 -61.11
N ALA A 10 -14.61 -13.15 -60.35
CA ALA A 10 -14.08 -12.95 -59.00
C ALA A 10 -14.81 -13.75 -57.90
N ALA A 11 -16.07 -14.14 -58.13
CA ALA A 11 -16.88 -14.84 -57.13
C ALA A 11 -16.57 -16.36 -56.99
N ARG A 12 -15.91 -16.94 -57.96
CA ARG A 12 -15.58 -18.39 -57.92
C ARG A 12 -14.22 -18.72 -57.33
N PHE A 13 -13.31 -17.76 -57.21
CA PHE A 13 -12.00 -17.95 -56.59
C PHE A 13 -12.03 -17.76 -55.06
N LEU A 14 -12.99 -17.02 -54.52
CA LEU A 14 -13.10 -16.76 -53.07
C LEU A 14 -13.67 -17.94 -52.29
N THR A 15 -14.46 -18.81 -52.90
CA THR A 15 -15.04 -19.99 -52.24
C THR A 15 -14.09 -21.19 -52.13
N ALA A 16 -13.08 -21.27 -52.96
CA ALA A 16 -12.09 -22.36 -52.91
C ALA A 16 -10.97 -22.13 -51.89
N VAL A 17 -10.64 -20.85 -51.58
CA VAL A 17 -9.62 -20.49 -50.59
C VAL A 17 -10.16 -20.58 -49.16
N ALA A 18 -11.45 -20.35 -48.95
CA ALA A 18 -12.09 -20.44 -47.64
C ALA A 18 -12.20 -21.89 -47.11
N LEU A 19 -12.28 -22.90 -48.02
CA LEU A 19 -12.42 -24.31 -47.62
C LEU A 19 -11.08 -24.98 -47.26
N VAL A 20 -9.96 -24.45 -47.76
CA VAL A 20 -8.61 -24.98 -47.42
C VAL A 20 -8.07 -24.39 -46.12
N ALA A 21 -8.51 -23.18 -45.74
CA ALA A 21 -8.13 -22.57 -44.48
C ALA A 21 -8.77 -23.22 -43.23
N LEU A 22 -9.88 -23.95 -43.41
CA LEU A 22 -10.56 -24.67 -42.32
C LEU A 22 -9.94 -26.05 -42.00
N LEU A 23 -9.06 -26.58 -42.87
CA LEU A 23 -8.42 -27.87 -42.64
C LEU A 23 -6.97 -27.77 -42.11
N ALA A 24 -6.44 -26.56 -41.97
CA ALA A 24 -5.09 -26.32 -41.49
C ALA A 24 -5.05 -25.59 -40.13
N TRP A 25 -6.14 -25.67 -39.36
CA TRP A 25 -6.07 -25.20 -37.97
C TRP A 25 -5.32 -26.25 -37.17
N PRO A 26 -4.17 -25.92 -36.61
CA PRO A 26 -3.44 -26.88 -35.81
C PRO A 26 -4.30 -27.28 -34.62
N MET A 27 -4.52 -28.57 -34.41
CA MET A 27 -5.26 -29.14 -33.28
C MET A 27 -4.64 -28.74 -31.92
N ASP A 28 -3.48 -28.09 -31.91
CA ASP A 28 -2.84 -27.54 -30.73
C ASP A 28 -3.42 -26.20 -30.25
N ALA A 29 -4.26 -25.51 -31.04
CA ALA A 29 -4.85 -24.25 -30.63
C ALA A 29 -5.94 -24.44 -29.57
N GLU A 30 -6.69 -25.56 -29.60
CA GLU A 30 -7.66 -25.87 -28.56
C GLU A 30 -7.02 -26.29 -27.24
N ALA A 31 -5.84 -26.90 -27.27
CA ALA A 31 -5.08 -27.26 -26.08
C ALA A 31 -4.52 -26.03 -25.31
N GLN A 32 -4.37 -24.89 -25.99
CA GLN A 32 -3.93 -23.65 -25.34
C GLN A 32 -5.07 -22.90 -24.68
N PHE A 33 -6.31 -23.02 -25.13
CA PHE A 33 -7.48 -22.38 -24.51
C PHE A 33 -7.87 -23.00 -23.16
N PHE A 34 -7.50 -24.26 -22.93
CA PHE A 34 -7.74 -24.97 -21.66
C PHE A 34 -6.52 -25.08 -20.76
N LYS A 35 -5.39 -24.41 -21.08
CA LYS A 35 -4.38 -24.21 -20.06
C LYS A 35 -5.00 -23.38 -18.95
N LYS A 36 -5.56 -24.08 -17.96
CA LYS A 36 -5.91 -23.54 -16.65
C LYS A 36 -4.74 -22.64 -16.28
N LYS A 37 -5.00 -21.32 -16.23
CA LYS A 37 -3.99 -20.35 -15.77
C LYS A 37 -3.56 -20.90 -14.42
N GLU A 38 -2.41 -21.59 -14.37
CA GLU A 38 -1.86 -22.06 -13.11
C GLU A 38 -1.73 -20.80 -12.27
N ASN A 39 -2.49 -20.74 -11.19
CA ASN A 39 -2.50 -19.65 -10.25
C ASN A 39 -1.21 -19.75 -9.44
N ARG A 40 -0.05 -19.59 -10.13
CA ARG A 40 1.25 -19.61 -9.50
C ARG A 40 1.33 -18.38 -8.62
N TYR A 41 1.57 -18.63 -7.37
CA TYR A 41 1.94 -17.56 -6.45
C TYR A 41 3.15 -16.84 -7.04
N THR A 42 3.00 -15.56 -7.22
CA THR A 42 4.11 -14.65 -7.52
C THR A 42 4.30 -13.81 -6.28
N ASP A 43 5.51 -13.76 -5.76
CA ASP A 43 5.86 -12.89 -4.65
C ASP A 43 5.48 -11.44 -5.03
N PRO A 44 4.55 -10.81 -4.32
CA PRO A 44 4.07 -9.48 -4.65
C PRO A 44 5.13 -8.38 -4.42
N TYR A 45 6.22 -8.71 -3.71
CA TYR A 45 7.37 -7.83 -3.54
C TYR A 45 8.48 -8.06 -4.56
N LYS A 46 8.33 -9.09 -5.43
CA LYS A 46 9.34 -9.38 -6.44
C LYS A 46 9.48 -8.22 -7.44
N GLY A 47 10.66 -7.62 -7.46
CA GLY A 47 10.96 -6.47 -8.32
C GLY A 47 10.63 -5.11 -7.69
N PHE A 48 10.07 -5.08 -6.47
CA PHE A 48 9.95 -3.86 -5.68
C PHE A 48 11.12 -3.79 -4.70
N THR A 49 12.00 -2.81 -4.90
CA THR A 49 13.01 -2.41 -3.93
C THR A 49 12.44 -1.34 -3.01
N GLU A 50 13.14 -1.01 -1.93
CA GLU A 50 12.79 0.12 -1.07
C GLU A 50 12.69 1.42 -1.89
N GLU A 51 13.63 1.64 -2.81
CA GLU A 51 13.64 2.79 -3.73
C GLU A 51 12.36 2.88 -4.56
N ALA A 52 11.86 1.74 -5.09
CA ALA A 52 10.61 1.73 -5.85
C ALA A 52 9.39 2.14 -5.01
N TYR A 53 9.40 1.86 -3.69
CA TYR A 53 8.36 2.34 -2.77
C TYR A 53 8.56 3.80 -2.41
N MET A 54 9.80 4.27 -2.26
CA MET A 54 10.11 5.69 -2.00
C MET A 54 9.68 6.60 -3.17
N ASP A 55 9.77 6.10 -4.41
CA ASP A 55 9.34 6.81 -5.63
C ASP A 55 7.82 6.74 -5.88
N MET A 56 7.09 5.95 -5.11
CA MET A 56 5.66 5.73 -5.31
C MET A 56 4.84 6.73 -4.50
N ASP A 57 3.79 7.30 -5.10
CA ASP A 57 2.83 8.15 -4.41
C ASP A 57 2.15 7.47 -3.21
N PHE A 58 1.61 8.27 -2.30
CA PHE A 58 1.01 7.82 -1.05
C PHE A 58 -0.09 6.75 -1.24
N LEU A 59 -1.13 7.04 -2.06
CA LEU A 59 -2.25 6.10 -2.24
C LEU A 59 -1.84 4.78 -2.90
N PRO A 60 -1.06 4.77 -3.98
CA PRO A 60 -0.46 3.54 -4.49
C PRO A 60 0.37 2.81 -3.45
N ASN A 61 1.13 3.52 -2.62
CA ASN A 61 1.98 2.92 -1.60
C ASN A 61 1.18 2.17 -0.53
N ILE A 62 0.11 2.75 0.02
CA ILE A 62 -0.76 2.07 0.99
C ILE A 62 -1.58 0.92 0.36
N SER A 63 -1.76 0.94 -0.98
CA SER A 63 -2.48 -0.10 -1.72
C SER A 63 -1.61 -1.30 -2.10
N THR A 64 -0.30 -1.13 -2.09
CA THR A 64 0.69 -2.13 -2.54
C THR A 64 1.39 -2.79 -1.34
N PRO A 65 1.59 -4.11 -1.35
CA PRO A 65 1.22 -5.05 -2.41
C PRO A 65 -0.25 -5.47 -2.36
N GLU A 66 -0.79 -5.95 -3.49
CA GLU A 66 -2.07 -6.64 -3.50
C GLU A 66 -1.90 -8.05 -2.91
N VAL A 67 -2.73 -8.40 -1.93
CA VAL A 67 -2.67 -9.71 -1.28
C VAL A 67 -3.34 -10.76 -2.16
N HIS A 68 -2.61 -11.82 -2.49
CA HIS A 68 -3.14 -12.93 -3.28
C HIS A 68 -4.36 -13.57 -2.60
N LYS A 69 -5.40 -13.91 -3.36
CA LYS A 69 -6.68 -14.44 -2.83
C LYS A 69 -6.52 -15.58 -1.82
N LYS A 70 -5.56 -16.49 -2.05
CA LYS A 70 -5.29 -17.63 -1.16
C LYS A 70 -4.68 -17.18 0.19
N ALA A 71 -3.94 -16.07 0.23
CA ALA A 71 -3.31 -15.53 1.43
C ALA A 71 -4.23 -14.63 2.27
N LYS A 72 -5.28 -14.05 1.65
CA LYS A 72 -6.14 -13.03 2.29
C LYS A 72 -6.65 -13.43 3.67
N SER A 73 -7.14 -14.65 3.85
CA SER A 73 -7.69 -15.10 5.13
C SER A 73 -6.63 -15.12 6.24
N GLY A 74 -5.41 -15.60 5.93
CA GLY A 74 -4.30 -15.63 6.89
C GLY A 74 -3.82 -14.22 7.22
N VAL A 75 -3.64 -13.37 6.19
CA VAL A 75 -3.27 -11.96 6.36
C VAL A 75 -4.26 -11.24 7.27
N LYS A 76 -5.57 -11.29 6.96
CA LYS A 76 -6.61 -10.63 7.77
C LYS A 76 -6.62 -11.12 9.22
N LYS A 77 -6.42 -12.42 9.47
CA LYS A 77 -6.31 -12.96 10.82
C LYS A 77 -5.15 -12.31 11.59
N THR A 78 -3.98 -12.21 10.98
CA THR A 78 -2.79 -11.64 11.62
C THR A 78 -2.94 -10.13 11.81
N ILE A 79 -3.48 -9.41 10.82
CA ILE A 79 -3.75 -7.97 10.90
C ILE A 79 -4.76 -7.64 12.01
N ARG A 80 -5.86 -8.40 12.12
CA ARG A 80 -6.82 -8.24 13.24
C ARG A 80 -6.17 -8.53 14.59
N ALA A 81 -5.31 -9.55 14.69
CA ALA A 81 -4.59 -9.86 15.93
C ALA A 81 -3.64 -8.71 16.34
N LEU A 82 -2.96 -8.07 15.37
CA LEU A 82 -2.16 -6.87 15.61
C LEU A 82 -3.02 -5.71 16.12
N ALA A 83 -4.15 -5.44 15.45
CA ALA A 83 -5.08 -4.39 15.87
C ALA A 83 -5.58 -4.61 17.31
N GLU A 84 -5.94 -5.85 17.68
CA GLU A 84 -6.36 -6.20 19.04
C GLU A 84 -5.27 -5.96 20.10
N GLN A 85 -3.99 -6.16 19.76
CA GLN A 85 -2.87 -5.90 20.67
C GLN A 85 -2.59 -4.40 20.86
N LEU A 86 -2.92 -3.58 19.87
CA LEU A 86 -2.67 -2.14 19.87
C LEU A 86 -3.84 -1.32 20.42
N LYS A 87 -5.09 -1.74 20.23
CA LYS A 87 -6.32 -0.95 20.50
C LYS A 87 -6.45 -0.38 21.91
N ASN A 88 -5.83 -1.01 22.92
CA ASN A 88 -5.87 -0.55 24.29
C ASN A 88 -4.77 0.48 24.62
N LYS A 89 -3.89 0.79 23.65
CA LYS A 89 -2.74 1.66 23.83
C LYS A 89 -2.79 2.88 22.92
N VAL A 90 -3.38 2.72 21.73
CA VAL A 90 -3.43 3.73 20.68
C VAL A 90 -4.75 3.65 19.90
N THR A 91 -5.10 4.68 19.15
CA THR A 91 -6.26 4.65 18.24
C THR A 91 -5.94 3.79 17.02
N VAL A 92 -6.76 2.77 16.79
CA VAL A 92 -6.53 1.76 15.75
C VAL A 92 -7.76 1.57 14.89
N ASP A 93 -7.58 1.59 13.57
CA ASP A 93 -8.57 1.25 12.56
C ASP A 93 -8.07 0.12 11.66
N LEU A 94 -9.00 -0.65 11.13
CA LEU A 94 -8.73 -1.64 10.09
C LEU A 94 -9.16 -1.06 8.73
N VAL A 95 -8.24 -0.98 7.79
CA VAL A 95 -8.47 -0.43 6.46
C VAL A 95 -8.14 -1.46 5.38
N ARG A 96 -8.48 -1.16 4.13
CA ARG A 96 -8.22 -2.04 2.99
C ARG A 96 -8.82 -3.45 3.18
N ASP A 97 -10.10 -3.50 3.57
CA ASP A 97 -10.82 -4.76 3.82
C ASP A 97 -10.12 -5.65 4.87
N ASP A 98 -9.70 -5.03 5.98
CA ASP A 98 -8.95 -5.64 7.10
C ASP A 98 -7.58 -6.23 6.70
N GLU A 99 -6.98 -5.76 5.64
CA GLU A 99 -5.63 -6.17 5.23
C GLU A 99 -4.53 -5.24 5.77
N VAL A 100 -4.89 -4.10 6.36
CA VAL A 100 -3.94 -3.09 6.88
C VAL A 100 -4.42 -2.56 8.22
N VAL A 101 -3.51 -2.43 9.18
CA VAL A 101 -3.76 -1.66 10.42
C VAL A 101 -3.35 -0.22 10.19
N LEU A 102 -4.25 0.71 10.49
CA LEU A 102 -3.99 2.13 10.62
C LEU A 102 -3.96 2.51 12.10
N VAL A 103 -2.86 3.11 12.54
CA VAL A 103 -2.74 3.72 13.87
C VAL A 103 -2.69 5.23 13.69
N THR A 104 -3.55 5.95 14.40
CA THR A 104 -3.64 7.41 14.32
C THR A 104 -3.25 8.04 15.64
N PHE A 105 -2.39 9.06 15.57
CA PHE A 105 -2.00 9.91 16.69
C PHE A 105 -2.32 11.37 16.38
N PRO A 106 -3.03 12.10 17.27
CA PRO A 106 -3.08 13.55 17.15
C PRO A 106 -1.65 14.13 17.24
N THR A 107 -1.27 14.99 16.29
CA THR A 107 0.07 15.61 16.36
C THR A 107 0.19 16.57 17.56
N ASP A 108 -0.93 17.04 18.09
CA ASP A 108 -0.97 17.88 19.29
C ASP A 108 -0.50 17.12 20.56
N ASP A 109 -0.57 15.78 20.55
CA ASP A 109 -0.07 14.92 21.63
C ASP A 109 1.41 14.53 21.43
N LEU A 110 1.94 14.70 20.22
CA LEU A 110 3.31 14.36 19.87
C LEU A 110 4.28 15.55 19.94
N PHE A 111 3.77 16.75 19.62
CA PHE A 111 4.56 17.98 19.47
C PHE A 111 3.95 19.14 20.25
N LEU A 112 4.79 20.04 20.71
CA LEU A 112 4.30 21.33 21.21
C LEU A 112 3.71 22.17 20.06
N PRO A 113 2.84 23.15 20.34
CA PRO A 113 2.29 24.03 19.31
C PRO A 113 3.39 24.68 18.47
N ASN A 114 3.28 24.58 17.14
CA ASN A 114 4.25 25.07 16.16
C ASN A 114 5.66 24.48 16.27
N ASP A 115 5.87 23.47 17.13
CA ASP A 115 7.14 22.77 17.24
C ASP A 115 7.20 21.55 16.31
N THR A 116 8.42 21.13 16.02
CA THR A 116 8.74 19.99 15.13
C THR A 116 9.50 18.89 15.85
N MET A 117 9.92 19.10 17.10
CA MET A 117 10.59 18.08 17.91
C MET A 117 9.57 17.24 18.68
N LEU A 118 9.72 15.91 18.62
CA LEU A 118 8.93 15.01 19.47
C LEU A 118 9.16 15.31 20.95
N THR A 119 8.07 15.40 21.70
CA THR A 119 8.13 15.50 23.17
C THR A 119 8.46 14.13 23.78
N THR A 120 8.87 14.12 25.05
CA THR A 120 9.05 12.86 25.81
C THR A 120 7.75 12.06 25.86
N GLU A 121 6.63 12.74 26.10
CA GLU A 121 5.29 12.16 26.13
C GLU A 121 4.91 11.61 24.73
N GLY A 122 5.23 12.34 23.66
CA GLY A 122 5.01 11.92 22.27
C GLY A 122 5.79 10.65 21.94
N THR A 123 7.06 10.56 22.33
CA THR A 123 7.85 9.33 22.13
C THR A 123 7.28 8.14 22.92
N ALA A 124 6.75 8.36 24.12
CA ALA A 124 6.09 7.33 24.91
C ALA A 124 4.79 6.81 24.27
N LEU A 125 4.05 7.69 23.55
CA LEU A 125 2.87 7.29 22.77
C LEU A 125 3.23 6.43 21.56
N LEU A 126 4.37 6.66 20.91
CA LEU A 126 4.84 5.88 19.77
C LEU A 126 5.47 4.53 20.19
N ALA A 127 6.04 4.43 21.39
CA ALA A 127 6.77 3.26 21.86
C ALA A 127 5.99 1.92 21.78
N PRO A 128 4.65 1.86 21.97
CA PRO A 128 3.88 0.63 21.80
C PRO A 128 3.95 0.00 20.41
N LEU A 129 4.40 0.72 19.38
CA LEU A 129 4.55 0.21 18.02
C LEU A 129 5.81 -0.65 17.85
N LEU A 130 6.89 -0.34 18.59
CA LEU A 130 8.21 -0.96 18.41
C LEU A 130 8.22 -2.50 18.53
N PRO A 131 7.49 -3.13 19.49
CA PRO A 131 7.46 -4.59 19.59
C PRO A 131 6.94 -5.29 18.33
N HIS A 132 6.08 -4.61 17.55
CA HIS A 132 5.46 -5.13 16.33
C HIS A 132 6.32 -4.93 15.07
N MET A 133 7.38 -4.13 15.20
CA MET A 133 8.36 -3.84 14.12
C MET A 133 9.65 -4.66 14.23
N LYS A 134 9.75 -5.57 15.19
CA LYS A 134 10.96 -6.42 15.42
C LYS A 134 11.25 -7.37 14.27
N ASN A 135 10.23 -7.80 13.52
CA ASN A 135 10.42 -8.59 12.31
C ASN A 135 10.17 -7.71 11.09
N PRO A 136 11.22 -7.25 10.41
CA PRO A 136 11.11 -6.28 9.31
C PRO A 136 10.36 -6.83 8.09
N MET A 137 10.31 -8.16 7.94
CA MET A 137 9.67 -8.80 6.79
C MET A 137 8.17 -9.06 6.99
N MET A 138 7.65 -8.83 8.22
CA MET A 138 6.21 -9.01 8.50
C MET A 138 5.37 -7.85 8.00
N TYR A 139 5.89 -6.63 8.06
CA TYR A 139 5.15 -5.42 7.69
C TYR A 139 6.03 -4.45 6.91
N LYS A 140 5.43 -3.77 5.95
CA LYS A 140 5.89 -2.49 5.42
C LYS A 140 5.18 -1.38 6.20
N ILE A 141 5.92 -0.40 6.66
CA ILE A 141 5.39 0.73 7.43
C ILE A 141 5.29 1.94 6.50
N VAL A 142 4.16 2.62 6.52
CA VAL A 142 3.99 3.92 5.88
C VAL A 142 3.64 4.94 6.96
N LEU A 143 4.37 6.04 6.97
CA LEU A 143 4.15 7.19 7.86
C LEU A 143 3.55 8.33 7.07
N ALA A 144 2.48 8.95 7.55
CA ALA A 144 1.90 10.14 6.93
C ALA A 144 1.61 11.21 7.97
N VAL A 145 2.22 12.39 7.83
CA VAL A 145 1.98 13.54 8.71
C VAL A 145 1.12 14.56 8.01
N HIS A 146 -0.02 14.87 8.63
CA HIS A 146 -1.01 15.83 8.14
C HIS A 146 -1.06 17.07 9.04
N THR A 147 -1.37 18.22 8.42
CA THR A 147 -1.70 19.48 9.09
C THR A 147 -3.17 19.84 8.86
N ASP A 148 -3.67 20.80 9.62
CA ASP A 148 -4.87 21.55 9.23
C ASP A 148 -4.52 22.61 8.16
N ASP A 149 -5.48 23.46 7.76
CA ASP A 149 -5.30 24.50 6.74
C ASP A 149 -4.76 25.84 7.30
N THR A 150 -4.32 25.87 8.56
CA THR A 150 -3.83 27.08 9.21
C THR A 150 -2.46 27.50 8.66
N GLY A 151 -2.29 28.79 8.35
CA GLY A 151 -1.06 29.35 7.83
C GLY A 151 -0.95 29.27 6.30
N SER A 152 0.22 29.66 5.75
CA SER A 152 0.50 29.55 4.32
C SER A 152 0.73 28.10 3.90
N GLU A 153 0.59 27.81 2.61
CA GLU A 153 0.91 26.50 2.04
C GLU A 153 2.36 26.10 2.35
N LEU A 154 3.31 27.00 2.08
CA LEU A 154 4.72 26.76 2.39
C LEU A 154 4.94 26.41 3.86
N TYR A 155 4.30 27.15 4.79
CA TYR A 155 4.42 26.86 6.21
C TYR A 155 3.88 25.45 6.57
N ARG A 156 2.75 25.06 6.00
CA ARG A 156 2.17 23.72 6.27
C ARG A 156 3.05 22.60 5.71
N ASP A 157 3.64 22.80 4.55
CA ASP A 157 4.55 21.84 3.92
C ASP A 157 5.84 21.68 4.73
N GLU A 158 6.44 22.80 5.14
CA GLU A 158 7.62 22.81 6.00
C GLU A 158 7.32 22.14 7.37
N LEU A 159 6.19 22.47 7.99
CA LEU A 159 5.80 21.91 9.28
C LEU A 159 5.57 20.40 9.19
N SER A 160 4.83 19.93 8.19
CA SER A 160 4.57 18.51 8.01
C SER A 160 5.84 17.73 7.72
N THR A 161 6.72 18.28 6.88
CA THR A 161 8.02 17.67 6.56
C THR A 161 8.93 17.57 7.78
N ALA A 162 9.07 18.65 8.54
CA ALA A 162 9.92 18.66 9.71
C ALA A 162 9.42 17.72 10.82
N ARG A 163 8.10 17.67 11.05
CA ARG A 163 7.49 16.72 11.99
C ARG A 163 7.64 15.29 11.55
N LEU A 164 7.46 15.00 10.25
CA LEU A 164 7.68 13.69 9.68
C LEU A 164 9.13 13.23 9.88
N ASN A 165 10.10 14.09 9.59
CA ASN A 165 11.52 13.80 9.80
C ASN A 165 11.80 13.46 11.27
N SER A 166 11.24 14.21 12.22
CA SER A 166 11.41 13.95 13.65
C SER A 166 10.85 12.58 14.07
N VAL A 167 9.69 12.16 13.51
CA VAL A 167 9.13 10.82 13.73
C VAL A 167 10.01 9.75 13.08
N TYR A 168 10.43 9.97 11.86
CA TYR A 168 11.29 9.03 11.11
C TYR A 168 12.63 8.82 11.83
N ASP A 169 13.28 9.91 12.24
CA ASP A 169 14.55 9.87 12.98
C ASP A 169 14.40 9.11 14.30
N TRP A 170 13.27 9.25 14.99
CA TRP A 170 12.98 8.49 16.20
C TRP A 170 12.91 6.97 15.93
N PHE A 171 12.31 6.54 14.82
CA PHE A 171 12.34 5.13 14.41
C PHE A 171 13.75 4.68 14.01
N MET A 172 14.54 5.54 13.33
CA MET A 172 15.91 5.21 12.97
C MET A 172 16.81 5.06 14.21
N LEU A 173 16.61 5.88 15.25
CA LEU A 173 17.29 5.68 16.54
C LEU A 173 16.91 4.35 17.19
N ALA A 174 15.67 3.89 17.03
CA ALA A 174 15.27 2.56 17.50
C ALA A 174 15.92 1.43 16.69
N VAL A 175 16.20 1.62 15.40
CA VAL A 175 17.01 0.71 14.57
C VAL A 175 18.47 0.71 15.07
N GLU A 176 19.10 1.88 15.20
CA GLU A 176 20.50 2.02 15.65
C GLU A 176 20.73 1.43 17.05
N SER A 177 19.75 1.53 17.94
CA SER A 177 19.79 0.93 19.28
C SER A 177 19.46 -0.56 19.31
N GLY A 178 19.15 -1.18 18.17
CA GLY A 178 18.81 -2.59 18.05
C GLY A 178 17.42 -2.97 18.58
N GLN A 179 16.55 -2.01 18.84
CA GLN A 179 15.16 -2.26 19.22
C GLN A 179 14.30 -2.74 18.03
N ILE A 180 14.65 -2.29 16.84
CA ILE A 180 14.09 -2.70 15.54
C ILE A 180 15.23 -3.19 14.65
N GLN A 181 14.95 -4.10 13.72
CA GLN A 181 15.95 -4.60 12.77
C GLN A 181 16.13 -3.66 11.56
N GLU A 182 17.34 -3.65 10.97
CA GLU A 182 17.76 -2.71 9.93
C GLU A 182 16.94 -2.78 8.62
N ASN A 183 16.38 -3.91 8.26
CA ASN A 183 15.73 -4.10 6.95
C ASN A 183 14.21 -3.80 6.97
N LEU A 184 13.73 -3.10 7.97
CA LEU A 184 12.34 -2.66 8.00
C LEU A 184 12.11 -1.56 6.95
N ILE A 185 11.15 -1.78 6.07
CA ILE A 185 10.74 -0.78 5.07
C ILE A 185 9.85 0.25 5.77
N ILE A 186 10.33 1.48 5.89
CA ILE A 186 9.56 2.63 6.42
C ILE A 186 9.53 3.71 5.35
N ILE A 187 8.33 4.03 4.85
CA ILE A 187 8.11 5.01 3.78
C ILE A 187 7.43 6.24 4.36
N PRO A 188 8.10 7.41 4.36
CA PRO A 188 7.59 8.64 4.93
C PRO A 188 6.84 9.51 3.89
N PHE A 189 5.70 10.12 4.30
CA PHE A 189 4.93 11.08 3.51
C PHE A 189 4.57 12.32 4.33
N ALA A 190 5.03 13.50 3.88
CA ALA A 190 4.56 14.78 4.37
C ALA A 190 3.32 15.18 3.56
N MET A 191 2.14 15.09 4.18
CA MET A 191 0.85 15.26 3.51
C MET A 191 0.30 16.68 3.59
N SER A 192 0.91 17.54 4.41
CA SER A 192 0.39 18.91 4.60
C SER A 192 -1.12 18.90 4.90
N SER A 193 -1.90 19.78 4.32
CA SER A 193 -3.36 19.83 4.45
C SER A 193 -4.12 19.22 3.27
N THR A 194 -3.46 18.38 2.45
CA THR A 194 -4.02 17.88 1.18
C THR A 194 -5.12 16.83 1.34
N MET A 195 -5.15 16.11 2.48
CA MET A 195 -6.10 15.04 2.75
C MET A 195 -6.78 15.23 4.12
N PRO A 196 -7.68 16.21 4.26
CA PRO A 196 -8.38 16.44 5.52
C PRO A 196 -9.41 15.34 5.81
N LEU A 197 -9.55 14.94 7.09
CA LEU A 197 -10.61 14.05 7.56
C LEU A 197 -11.94 14.78 7.74
N ALA A 198 -11.88 16.07 8.03
CA ALA A 198 -13.05 16.92 8.25
C ALA A 198 -12.79 18.32 7.68
N ASP A 199 -13.87 19.07 7.40
CA ASP A 199 -13.75 20.48 6.99
C ASP A 199 -13.02 21.30 8.07
N ASN A 200 -12.09 22.17 7.67
CA ASN A 200 -11.28 22.98 8.59
C ASN A 200 -12.03 24.16 9.23
N ASN A 201 -13.36 24.16 9.23
CA ASN A 201 -14.21 25.26 9.64
C ASN A 201 -14.35 25.42 11.18
N THR A 202 -14.00 24.41 11.96
CA THR A 202 -14.03 24.45 13.43
C THR A 202 -12.68 24.07 14.01
N ARG A 203 -12.46 24.46 15.29
CA ARG A 203 -11.24 24.06 16.01
C ARG A 203 -11.13 22.55 16.16
N ASP A 204 -12.24 21.88 16.48
CA ASP A 204 -12.27 20.44 16.69
C ASP A 204 -12.00 19.67 15.39
N ASN A 205 -12.58 20.11 14.27
CA ASN A 205 -12.30 19.52 12.96
C ASN A 205 -10.83 19.70 12.55
N ARG A 206 -10.25 20.89 12.79
CA ARG A 206 -8.82 21.11 12.55
C ARG A 206 -7.95 20.19 13.40
N ALA A 207 -8.35 19.93 14.66
CA ALA A 207 -7.63 18.99 15.52
C ALA A 207 -7.64 17.57 14.96
N LEU A 208 -8.74 17.11 14.35
CA LEU A 208 -8.79 15.82 13.65
C LEU A 208 -7.86 15.77 12.43
N ASN A 209 -7.67 16.89 11.74
CA ASN A 209 -6.79 16.95 10.57
C ASN A 209 -5.30 16.96 10.95
N ARG A 210 -4.93 17.48 12.13
CA ARG A 210 -3.56 17.46 12.64
C ARG A 210 -3.23 16.09 13.22
N ARG A 211 -2.72 15.19 12.39
CA ARG A 211 -2.48 13.80 12.78
C ARG A 211 -1.24 13.19 12.13
N LEU A 212 -0.69 12.21 12.81
CA LEU A 212 0.22 11.20 12.26
C LEU A 212 -0.58 9.92 12.03
N GLU A 213 -0.47 9.37 10.83
CA GLU A 213 -0.96 8.06 10.46
C GLU A 213 0.21 7.08 10.31
N VAL A 214 0.11 5.90 10.92
CA VAL A 214 1.10 4.82 10.80
C VAL A 214 0.39 3.59 10.27
N TYR A 215 0.72 3.19 9.05
CA TYR A 215 0.13 2.04 8.39
C TYR A 215 1.02 0.81 8.54
N PHE A 216 0.47 -0.30 9.04
CA PHE A 216 1.09 -1.61 9.00
C PHE A 216 0.52 -2.39 7.82
N ILE A 217 1.26 -2.42 6.74
CA ILE A 217 0.90 -3.08 5.48
C ILE A 217 1.55 -4.46 5.47
N PRO A 218 0.86 -5.53 4.99
CA PRO A 218 1.44 -6.87 4.95
C PRO A 218 2.79 -6.91 4.23
N GLY A 219 3.82 -7.35 4.93
CA GLY A 219 5.16 -7.53 4.40
C GLY A 219 5.33 -8.86 3.64
N PRO A 220 6.49 -9.08 2.99
CA PRO A 220 6.73 -10.25 2.17
C PRO A 220 6.61 -11.57 2.95
N GLN A 221 7.11 -11.63 4.17
CA GLN A 221 7.01 -12.84 5.00
C GLN A 221 5.57 -13.13 5.39
N LEU A 222 4.80 -12.13 5.84
CA LEU A 222 3.40 -12.32 6.22
C LEU A 222 2.58 -12.89 5.05
N ILE A 223 2.78 -12.35 3.84
CA ILE A 223 2.05 -12.81 2.66
C ILE A 223 2.47 -14.23 2.26
N ASP A 224 3.76 -14.53 2.29
CA ASP A 224 4.29 -15.86 1.93
C ASP A 224 3.83 -16.93 2.91
N GLU A 225 3.94 -16.70 4.23
CA GLU A 225 3.48 -17.60 5.27
C GLU A 225 1.96 -17.82 5.21
N ALA A 226 1.18 -16.74 4.97
CA ALA A 226 -0.25 -16.83 4.77
C ALA A 226 -0.60 -17.68 3.54
N TYR A 227 0.11 -17.49 2.43
CA TYR A 227 -0.10 -18.25 1.20
C TYR A 227 0.20 -19.75 1.40
N LYS A 228 1.26 -20.06 2.15
CA LYS A 228 1.67 -21.44 2.48
C LYS A 228 0.83 -22.08 3.59
N GLY A 229 0.01 -21.31 4.32
CA GLY A 229 -0.75 -21.77 5.49
C GLY A 229 0.15 -22.06 6.71
N GLN A 230 1.26 -21.33 6.85
CA GLN A 230 2.27 -21.51 7.90
C GLN A 230 2.14 -20.51 9.06
N LEU A 231 1.20 -19.56 8.98
CA LEU A 231 0.91 -18.64 10.08
C LEU A 231 0.39 -19.41 11.31
N LYS A 232 1.03 -19.18 12.45
CA LYS A 232 0.67 -19.78 13.75
C LYS A 232 -0.45 -19.03 14.45
#